data_2bd98a869acd11a9ed28acb4fd5cfb84
#
_entry.id   2bd98a869acd11a9ed28acb4fd5cfb84
#
_cell.length_a   1.000
_cell.length_b   1.000
_cell.length_c   1.000
_cell.angle_alpha   90.00
_cell.angle_beta   90.00
_cell.angle_gamma   90.00
#
_symmetry.space_group_name_H-M   'P 1'
#
loop_
_entity.id
_entity.type
_entity.pdbx_description
1 polymer ?
#
loop_
_entity_poly.entity_id
_entity_poly.type
_entity_poly.pdbx_seq_one_letter_code
_entity_poly.pdbx_strand_id
1 'polypeptide(L)'
;MKETDLYHPVKQFLESQGYEVKGEINNCDVVALRGDEEPVIIELKLTLNLNVILQVVDRLKISSKVYVGVPRDCSILKKNRKRVLKLFKMLGIGLMTVDFSRKKN
;
A
#
# COMPACT_ATOMS: atom_id res chain seq x y z
N MET A 1 -10.86 -1.48 -13.59
CA MET A 1 -9.53 -1.24 -13.00
C MET A 1 -8.97 -2.55 -12.47
N LYS A 2 -7.69 -2.74 -12.66
CA LYS A 2 -6.98 -3.94 -12.17
C LYS A 2 -5.99 -3.53 -11.09
N GLU A 3 -5.62 -4.47 -10.22
CA GLU A 3 -4.61 -4.21 -9.20
C GLU A 3 -3.28 -3.77 -9.83
N THR A 4 -2.96 -4.31 -10.99
CA THR A 4 -1.72 -3.92 -11.69
C THR A 4 -1.71 -2.44 -12.07
N ASP A 5 -2.88 -1.81 -12.17
CA ASP A 5 -2.94 -0.37 -12.45
C ASP A 5 -2.43 0.47 -11.29
N LEU A 6 -2.40 -0.11 -10.09
CA LEU A 6 -1.87 0.58 -8.90
C LEU A 6 -0.35 0.57 -8.86
N TYR A 7 0.28 -0.39 -9.52
CA TYR A 7 1.72 -0.61 -9.39
C TYR A 7 2.54 0.59 -9.85
N HIS A 8 2.25 1.09 -11.04
CA HIS A 8 3.06 2.16 -11.61
C HIS A 8 3.04 3.45 -10.81
N PRO A 9 1.87 3.97 -10.39
CA PRO A 9 1.85 5.16 -9.54
C PRO A 9 2.56 4.98 -8.21
N VAL A 10 2.41 3.81 -7.59
CA VAL A 10 3.08 3.51 -6.31
C VAL A 10 4.59 3.46 -6.52
N LYS A 11 5.04 2.79 -7.57
CA LYS A 11 6.46 2.71 -7.90
C LYS A 11 7.05 4.09 -8.13
N GLN A 12 6.36 4.93 -8.92
CA GLN A 12 6.84 6.28 -9.20
C GLN A 12 6.97 7.10 -7.92
N PHE A 13 5.98 7.00 -7.05
CA PHE A 13 6.04 7.72 -5.77
C PHE A 13 7.24 7.27 -4.94
N LEU A 14 7.44 5.97 -4.80
CA LEU A 14 8.53 5.44 -4.01
C LEU A 14 9.88 5.81 -4.60
N GLU A 15 10.02 5.75 -5.91
CA GLU A 15 11.26 6.15 -6.56
C GLU A 15 11.54 7.62 -6.35
N SER A 16 10.51 8.45 -6.33
CA SER A 16 10.68 9.89 -6.05
C SER A 16 11.17 10.14 -4.62
N GLN A 17 10.96 9.18 -3.72
CA GLN A 17 11.43 9.26 -2.34
C GLN A 17 12.78 8.57 -2.14
N GLY A 18 13.42 8.17 -3.24
CA GLY A 18 14.76 7.59 -3.16
C GLY A 18 14.81 6.08 -2.97
N TYR A 19 13.67 5.40 -3.12
CA TYR A 19 13.64 3.94 -2.98
C TYR A 19 13.96 3.24 -4.29
N GLU A 20 14.60 2.09 -4.18
CA GLU A 20 14.70 1.13 -5.27
C GLU A 20 13.52 0.17 -5.14
N VAL A 21 12.72 0.05 -6.19
CA VAL A 21 11.47 -0.70 -6.13
C VAL A 21 11.62 -2.04 -6.83
N LYS A 22 11.22 -3.09 -6.12
CA LYS A 22 11.17 -4.46 -6.65
C LYS A 22 9.71 -4.90 -6.65
N GLY A 23 9.28 -5.53 -7.73
CA GLY A 23 7.95 -6.11 -7.78
C GLY A 23 7.99 -7.53 -7.25
N GLU A 24 6.93 -7.93 -6.64
CA GLU A 24 6.60 -9.32 -6.26
C GLU A 24 7.78 -10.16 -5.75
N ILE A 25 8.22 -9.86 -4.52
CA ILE A 25 9.25 -10.65 -3.85
C ILE A 25 8.61 -11.30 -2.63
N ASN A 26 8.82 -12.63 -2.46
CA ASN A 26 8.30 -13.39 -1.32
C ASN A 26 6.81 -13.17 -1.11
N ASN A 27 6.05 -13.18 -2.19
CA ASN A 27 4.59 -12.98 -2.20
C ASN A 27 4.16 -11.58 -1.77
N CYS A 28 5.09 -10.63 -1.72
CA CYS A 28 4.76 -9.22 -1.49
C CYS A 28 4.62 -8.54 -2.85
N ASP A 29 3.59 -7.73 -3.02
CA ASP A 29 3.33 -7.07 -4.30
C ASP A 29 4.43 -6.07 -4.67
N VAL A 30 4.88 -5.28 -3.69
CA VAL A 30 5.93 -4.29 -3.89
C VAL A 30 6.84 -4.30 -2.68
N VAL A 31 8.14 -4.33 -2.94
CA VAL A 31 9.16 -4.18 -1.91
C VAL A 31 10.05 -3.02 -2.32
N ALA A 32 10.22 -2.05 -1.44
CA ALA A 32 11.02 -0.87 -1.70
C ALA A 32 12.18 -0.81 -0.72
N LEU A 33 13.38 -0.58 -1.26
CA LEU A 33 14.61 -0.59 -0.48
C LEU A 33 15.30 0.77 -0.58
N ARG A 34 15.83 1.23 0.55
CA ARG A 34 16.58 2.49 0.56
C ARG A 34 17.67 2.40 1.61
N GLY A 35 18.94 2.30 1.15
CA GLY A 35 20.10 2.21 2.04
C GLY A 35 19.97 1.03 2.98
N ASP A 36 20.24 1.27 4.25
CA ASP A 36 20.18 0.25 5.30
C ASP A 36 18.84 0.24 6.04
N GLU A 37 17.84 1.00 5.55
CA GLU A 37 16.54 1.05 6.20
C GLU A 37 15.80 -0.27 6.02
N GLU A 38 14.85 -0.54 6.92
CA GLU A 38 13.98 -1.68 6.75
C GLU A 38 13.24 -1.58 5.43
N PRO A 39 13.01 -2.72 4.75
CA PRO A 39 12.23 -2.67 3.51
C PRO A 39 10.82 -2.16 3.76
N VAL A 40 10.31 -1.40 2.81
CA VAL A 40 8.91 -0.99 2.79
C VAL A 40 8.16 -2.02 1.96
N ILE A 41 7.12 -2.59 2.54
CA ILE A 41 6.31 -3.63 1.89
C ILE A 41 4.93 -3.05 1.64
N ILE A 42 4.46 -3.16 0.41
CA ILE A 42 3.15 -2.61 0.04
C ILE A 42 2.34 -3.70 -0.65
N GLU A 43 1.15 -3.96 -0.12
CA GLU A 43 0.19 -4.85 -0.75
C GLU A 43 -0.80 -4.01 -1.55
N LEU A 44 -0.94 -4.30 -2.83
CA LEU A 44 -1.81 -3.55 -3.73
C LEU A 44 -3.16 -4.26 -3.83
N LYS A 45 -4.22 -3.57 -3.48
CA LYS A 45 -5.57 -4.13 -3.50
C LYS A 45 -6.56 -3.11 -4.04
N LEU A 46 -7.59 -3.58 -4.71
CA LEU A 46 -8.64 -2.66 -5.20
C LEU A 46 -9.65 -2.33 -4.11
N THR A 47 -9.77 -3.19 -3.11
CA THR A 47 -10.71 -3.00 -2.00
C THR A 47 -10.04 -3.35 -0.69
N LEU A 48 -10.64 -2.89 0.40
CA LEU A 48 -10.23 -3.27 1.75
C LEU A 48 -11.28 -4.17 2.35
N ASN A 49 -10.85 -5.31 2.88
CA ASN A 49 -11.72 -6.22 3.60
C ASN A 49 -10.86 -6.96 4.63
N LEU A 50 -11.49 -7.82 5.41
CA LEU A 50 -10.79 -8.52 6.47
C LEU A 50 -9.64 -9.39 5.94
N ASN A 51 -9.85 -10.07 4.80
CA ASN A 51 -8.78 -10.89 4.23
C ASN A 51 -7.54 -10.08 3.91
N VAL A 52 -7.72 -8.89 3.35
CA VAL A 52 -6.61 -7.98 3.05
C VAL A 52 -5.88 -7.60 4.34
N ILE A 53 -6.62 -7.26 5.38
CA ILE A 53 -6.04 -6.87 6.66
C ILE A 53 -5.22 -8.01 7.25
N LEU A 54 -5.77 -9.22 7.24
CA LEU A 54 -5.04 -10.39 7.76
C LEU A 54 -3.76 -10.63 6.97
N GLN A 55 -3.81 -10.52 5.66
CA GLN A 55 -2.65 -10.70 4.81
C GLN A 55 -1.57 -9.66 5.12
N VAL A 56 -1.97 -8.41 5.28
CA VAL A 56 -1.04 -7.32 5.53
C VAL A 56 -0.40 -7.44 6.91
N VAL A 57 -1.20 -7.82 7.91
CA VAL A 57 -0.68 -8.05 9.26
C VAL A 57 0.38 -9.14 9.27
N ASP A 58 0.22 -10.18 8.43
CA ASP A 58 1.23 -11.23 8.32
C ASP A 58 2.56 -10.69 7.82
N ARG A 59 2.56 -9.63 7.01
CA ARG A 59 3.79 -9.04 6.49
C ARG A 59 4.60 -8.34 7.58
N LEU A 60 3.99 -8.00 8.71
CA LEU A 60 4.70 -7.38 9.82
C LEU A 60 5.79 -8.28 10.41
N LYS A 61 5.77 -9.57 10.09
CA LYS A 61 6.86 -10.47 10.45
C LYS A 61 8.12 -10.18 9.65
N ILE A 62 7.98 -9.57 8.47
CA ILE A 62 9.09 -9.32 7.57
C ILE A 62 9.69 -7.93 7.81
N SER A 63 8.83 -6.96 8.06
CA SER A 63 9.24 -5.56 8.23
C SER A 63 8.21 -4.83 9.07
N SER A 64 8.65 -3.79 9.78
CA SER A 64 7.71 -2.93 10.51
C SER A 64 7.06 -1.90 9.60
N LYS A 65 7.52 -1.75 8.34
CA LYS A 65 7.04 -0.74 7.41
C LYS A 65 6.15 -1.40 6.35
N VAL A 66 4.93 -1.70 6.74
CA VAL A 66 3.98 -2.39 5.86
C VAL A 66 2.80 -1.47 5.56
N TYR A 67 2.42 -1.40 4.28
CA TYR A 67 1.35 -0.53 3.78
C TYR A 67 0.38 -1.33 2.93
N VAL A 68 -0.83 -0.83 2.84
CA VAL A 68 -1.80 -1.25 1.82
C VAL A 68 -1.96 -0.11 0.84
N GLY A 69 -1.85 -0.40 -0.45
CA GLY A 69 -2.11 0.58 -1.50
C GLY A 69 -3.44 0.28 -2.18
N VAL A 70 -4.34 1.24 -2.18
CA VAL A 70 -5.69 1.09 -2.73
C VAL A 70 -6.09 2.32 -3.52
N PRO A 71 -7.09 2.21 -4.41
CA PRO A 71 -7.64 3.41 -5.02
C PRO A 71 -8.25 4.32 -3.95
N ARG A 72 -8.07 5.62 -4.12
CA ARG A 72 -8.57 6.59 -3.16
C ARG A 72 -10.08 6.49 -2.97
N ASP A 73 -10.80 6.15 -4.02
CA ASP A 73 -12.26 6.12 -4.01
C ASP A 73 -12.84 4.74 -3.73
N CYS A 74 -12.05 3.81 -3.19
CA CYS A 74 -12.63 2.52 -2.82
C CYS A 74 -13.72 2.74 -1.77
N SER A 75 -14.77 1.92 -1.84
CA SER A 75 -16.03 2.21 -1.15
C SER A 75 -15.89 2.34 0.36
N ILE A 76 -15.09 1.50 1.00
CA ILE A 76 -14.98 1.53 2.46
C ILE A 76 -14.30 2.83 2.92
N LEU A 77 -13.35 3.35 2.13
CA LEU A 77 -12.72 4.62 2.48
C LEU A 77 -13.68 5.78 2.31
N LYS A 78 -14.53 5.75 1.28
CA LYS A 78 -15.52 6.80 1.10
C LYS A 78 -16.50 6.89 2.27
N LYS A 79 -16.84 5.76 2.84
CA LYS A 79 -17.86 5.69 3.90
C LYS A 79 -17.29 5.72 5.31
N ASN A 80 -16.07 5.21 5.50
CA ASN A 80 -15.54 4.97 6.85
C ASN A 80 -14.09 5.41 7.00
N ARG A 81 -13.70 6.48 6.33
CA ARG A 81 -12.28 6.88 6.29
C ARG A 81 -11.64 7.00 7.69
N LYS A 82 -12.30 7.71 8.60
CA LYS A 82 -11.74 7.92 9.94
C LYS A 82 -11.55 6.61 10.69
N ARG A 83 -12.53 5.72 10.57
CA ARG A 83 -12.49 4.43 11.27
C ARG A 83 -11.40 3.53 10.69
N VAL A 84 -11.23 3.55 9.38
CA VAL A 84 -10.17 2.79 8.71
C VAL A 84 -8.80 3.29 9.16
N LEU A 85 -8.60 4.60 9.15
CA LEU A 85 -7.32 5.17 9.56
C LEU A 85 -7.01 4.85 11.02
N LYS A 86 -8.01 4.87 11.89
CA LYS A 86 -7.83 4.50 13.28
C LYS A 86 -7.40 3.04 13.41
N LEU A 87 -8.06 2.14 12.68
CA LEU A 87 -7.71 0.73 12.71
C LEU A 87 -6.28 0.50 12.24
N PHE A 88 -5.91 1.12 11.13
CA PHE A 88 -4.56 0.97 10.57
C PHE A 88 -3.51 1.46 11.56
N LYS A 89 -3.77 2.59 12.22
CA LYS A 89 -2.86 3.11 13.23
C LYS A 89 -2.69 2.13 14.38
N MET A 90 -3.79 1.53 14.84
CA MET A 90 -3.75 0.56 15.93
C MET A 90 -2.99 -0.70 15.55
N LEU A 91 -3.05 -1.10 14.29
CA LEU A 91 -2.36 -2.29 13.81
C LEU A 91 -0.90 -2.02 13.44
N GLY A 92 -0.51 -0.75 13.37
CA GLY A 92 0.85 -0.40 12.97
C GLY A 92 1.11 -0.56 11.48
N ILE A 93 0.08 -0.46 10.65
CA ILE A 93 0.23 -0.53 9.19
C ILE A 93 -0.17 0.81 8.58
N GLY A 94 0.37 1.09 7.39
CA GLY A 94 0.11 2.34 6.69
C GLY A 94 -0.91 2.17 5.58
N LEU A 95 -1.49 3.28 5.18
CA LEU A 95 -2.42 3.33 4.06
C LEU A 95 -1.85 4.24 2.99
N MET A 96 -1.78 3.74 1.76
CA MET A 96 -1.38 4.51 0.61
C MET A 96 -2.54 4.53 -0.36
N THR A 97 -2.93 5.70 -0.83
CA THR A 97 -4.04 5.80 -1.78
C THR A 97 -3.57 6.34 -3.11
N VAL A 98 -4.18 5.85 -4.18
CA VAL A 98 -3.89 6.30 -5.54
C VAL A 98 -5.14 6.96 -6.10
N ASP A 99 -4.99 8.18 -6.56
CA ASP A 99 -6.10 8.97 -7.09
C ASP A 99 -6.06 8.94 -8.62
N PHE A 100 -6.98 8.19 -9.20
CA PHE A 100 -7.08 8.05 -10.65
C PHE A 100 -8.00 9.09 -11.29
N SER A 101 -8.71 9.88 -10.48
CA SER A 101 -9.65 10.86 -11.00
C SER A 101 -8.93 12.11 -11.53
N ARG A 102 -7.70 12.33 -11.10
CA ARG A 102 -6.95 13.52 -11.49
C ARG A 102 -6.30 13.31 -12.84
N LYS A 103 -6.49 14.25 -13.72
CA LYS A 103 -5.88 14.22 -15.03
C LYS A 103 -4.62 15.06 -15.05
N LYS A 104 -3.61 14.55 -15.71
CA LYS A 104 -2.43 15.37 -15.99
C LYS A 104 -2.61 16.12 -17.27
N ASN A 105 -2.30 17.36 -17.25
CA ASN A 105 -2.36 18.20 -18.43
C ASN A 105 -0.97 18.61 -18.86
#